data_b5913f6efbe9a580adc9e2a98a3d81ca
#
_entry.id   b5913f6efbe9a580adc9e2a98a3d81ca
#
_cell.length_a   1.000
_cell.length_b   1.000
_cell.length_c   1.000
_cell.angle_alpha   90.00
_cell.angle_beta   90.00
_cell.angle_gamma   90.00
#
_symmetry.space_group_name_H-M   'P 1'
#
loop_
_entity.id
_entity.type
_entity.pdbx_description
1 polymer ?
#
loop_
_entity_poly.entity_id
_entity_poly.type
_entity_poly.pdbx_seq_one_letter_code
_entity_poly.pdbx_strand_id
1 'polypeptide(L)'
;MESNSITPFSGGIPAVNGDARSIFVPFDNDTFIRYDAKPFVVPLTNMSAEVGAVYDNTTRNGFIAGSVEHEVWKTGIRSTAKKDSGNVIDVWSGYTEESVTRDNIAHGTISGDIIKSPKILIGYFADWRNGLEEYAKANRIAEPPFVFNWTKPTPVGWNSWGVMQEKLTYEKATKVADFFADSLKAFRTGNTAFIDLDSYWDFMLKGGLDGDYSKLKEFADYCKSKGLQPGVYWAPFTDWGWKDGPNRKVQGSNYTYGELWTKVGNGYHDIDGARAIDPTHPGTRDHIDLVIWKLKQCGFKMIKIDFLGHATAESTHFYDPTVTTGMQAYRKGMEYLISKLGDQMLIYAAISPSLATGRYVHTRRIACDAFKTIKDTQYTLNSVSYGWWQTFLYNYVDADHVVLSTESEGANRARMLSSVITGTFITGDDFSVHGPWSDRAKAWYQNKELLKVVESGKAFEPVEGNTGQNASEMFTRKIGNDIYLAVFNYSNEPKEFTLDAKRIGLPAQKGYTVSEILKGNKANMNIKIDAADAALYKFEIKK
;
A
#
# COMPACT_ATOMS: atom_id res chain seq x y z
N MET A 1 -37.66 2.03 2.95
CA MET A 1 -36.90 2.55 1.80
C MET A 1 -35.86 1.50 1.39
N GLU A 2 -35.54 1.47 0.10
CA GLU A 2 -34.49 0.63 -0.43
C GLU A 2 -33.65 1.44 -1.42
N SER A 3 -32.32 1.30 -1.40
CA SER A 3 -31.44 1.97 -2.36
C SER A 3 -30.12 1.25 -2.48
N ASN A 4 -29.59 1.19 -3.68
CA ASN A 4 -28.24 0.74 -3.99
C ASN A 4 -27.28 1.91 -4.28
N SER A 5 -27.75 3.15 -4.17
CA SER A 5 -26.92 4.34 -4.33
C SER A 5 -27.52 5.54 -3.57
N ILE A 6 -26.64 6.46 -3.19
CA ILE A 6 -27.02 7.74 -2.56
C ILE A 6 -25.98 8.80 -2.93
N THR A 7 -26.44 10.03 -3.21
CA THR A 7 -25.57 11.17 -3.55
C THR A 7 -25.53 12.17 -2.40
N PRO A 8 -24.59 12.03 -1.44
CA PRO A 8 -24.52 12.92 -0.29
C PRO A 8 -24.10 14.35 -0.63
N PHE A 9 -23.41 14.55 -1.75
CA PHE A 9 -22.98 15.88 -2.17
C PHE A 9 -22.95 16.00 -3.69
N SER A 10 -23.45 17.13 -4.19
CA SER A 10 -23.29 17.61 -5.56
C SER A 10 -23.20 19.13 -5.53
N GLY A 11 -22.13 19.72 -6.05
CA GLY A 11 -21.95 21.16 -5.98
C GLY A 11 -20.89 21.73 -6.89
N GLY A 12 -21.02 23.03 -7.13
CA GLY A 12 -20.01 23.81 -7.83
C GLY A 12 -18.74 23.98 -7.00
N ILE A 13 -17.58 23.96 -7.66
CA ILE A 13 -16.29 24.21 -7.04
C ILE A 13 -15.65 25.47 -7.63
N PRO A 14 -14.78 26.17 -6.88
CA PRO A 14 -14.09 27.35 -7.38
C PRO A 14 -13.37 27.08 -8.70
N ALA A 15 -13.27 28.08 -9.54
CA ALA A 15 -12.47 28.00 -10.75
C ALA A 15 -11.01 27.76 -10.38
N VAL A 16 -10.39 26.81 -11.08
CA VAL A 16 -8.96 26.48 -10.94
C VAL A 16 -8.26 27.07 -12.16
N ASN A 17 -7.31 27.97 -11.91
CA ASN A 17 -6.52 28.63 -12.94
C ASN A 17 -5.11 28.02 -12.97
N GLY A 18 -4.34 28.31 -14.02
CA GLY A 18 -2.98 27.79 -14.15
C GLY A 18 -2.92 26.34 -14.62
N ASP A 19 -2.10 25.51 -13.98
CA ASP A 19 -2.00 24.07 -14.27
C ASP A 19 -3.05 23.27 -13.49
N ALA A 20 -4.31 23.39 -13.94
CA ALA A 20 -5.44 22.71 -13.30
C ALA A 20 -5.41 21.21 -13.53
N ARG A 21 -5.57 20.44 -12.45
CA ARG A 21 -5.55 18.98 -12.44
C ARG A 21 -6.72 18.40 -11.67
N SER A 22 -7.15 17.19 -12.07
CA SER A 22 -8.06 16.35 -11.30
C SER A 22 -7.41 14.99 -11.05
N ILE A 23 -7.37 14.53 -9.79
CA ILE A 23 -6.77 13.25 -9.42
C ILE A 23 -7.76 12.11 -9.59
N PHE A 24 -7.29 11.01 -10.16
CA PHE A 24 -7.86 9.68 -10.02
C PHE A 24 -7.11 8.92 -8.92
N VAL A 25 -7.83 8.48 -7.90
CA VAL A 25 -7.36 7.59 -6.84
C VAL A 25 -7.99 6.22 -7.06
N PRO A 26 -7.21 5.13 -7.15
CA PRO A 26 -7.73 3.78 -7.29
C PRO A 26 -8.42 3.30 -6.00
N PHE A 27 -9.43 2.43 -6.15
CA PHE A 27 -10.08 1.75 -5.01
C PHE A 27 -9.11 0.82 -4.27
N ASP A 28 -8.32 0.07 -5.01
CA ASP A 28 -7.26 -0.81 -4.50
C ASP A 28 -5.93 -0.59 -5.26
N ASN A 29 -4.91 -1.38 -4.95
CA ASN A 29 -3.60 -1.33 -5.62
C ASN A 29 -3.34 -2.55 -6.53
N ASP A 30 -4.39 -3.23 -6.99
CA ASP A 30 -4.28 -4.43 -7.81
C ASP A 30 -4.06 -4.14 -9.30
N THR A 31 -3.72 -5.18 -10.06
CA THR A 31 -3.59 -5.17 -11.53
C THR A 31 -2.74 -4.03 -12.10
N PHE A 32 -1.74 -3.56 -11.36
CA PHE A 32 -0.84 -2.47 -11.75
C PHE A 32 -1.58 -1.17 -12.08
N ILE A 33 -2.75 -0.95 -11.47
CA ILE A 33 -3.51 0.29 -11.60
C ILE A 33 -2.65 1.49 -11.19
N ARG A 34 -2.82 2.61 -11.90
CA ARG A 34 -2.06 3.85 -11.64
C ARG A 34 -2.97 4.95 -11.16
N TYR A 35 -2.46 5.75 -10.26
CA TYR A 35 -3.01 7.09 -10.02
C TYR A 35 -2.84 7.95 -11.28
N ASP A 36 -3.70 8.94 -11.45
CA ASP A 36 -3.64 9.83 -12.60
C ASP A 36 -3.98 11.28 -12.19
N ALA A 37 -3.17 12.23 -12.59
CA ALA A 37 -3.42 13.66 -12.44
C ALA A 37 -3.80 14.26 -13.80
N LYS A 38 -5.05 14.05 -14.23
CA LYS A 38 -5.54 14.51 -15.53
C LYS A 38 -5.62 16.02 -15.61
N PRO A 39 -5.21 16.65 -16.73
CA PRO A 39 -5.48 18.05 -16.97
C PRO A 39 -6.98 18.35 -16.83
N PHE A 40 -7.35 19.31 -15.96
CA PHE A 40 -8.75 19.64 -15.69
C PHE A 40 -9.22 20.75 -16.63
N VAL A 41 -9.39 20.40 -17.89
CA VAL A 41 -9.77 21.29 -18.99
C VAL A 41 -11.08 20.84 -19.64
N VAL A 42 -11.85 21.77 -20.15
CA VAL A 42 -13.15 21.51 -20.80
C VAL A 42 -12.99 20.87 -22.18
N PRO A 43 -13.76 19.81 -22.50
CA PRO A 43 -14.63 19.04 -21.62
C PRO A 43 -13.88 17.91 -20.92
N LEU A 44 -14.06 17.76 -19.61
CA LEU A 44 -13.53 16.62 -18.86
C LEU A 44 -14.55 16.15 -17.84
N THR A 45 -14.72 14.83 -17.74
CA THR A 45 -15.26 14.15 -16.56
C THR A 45 -14.21 13.15 -16.08
N ASN A 46 -13.77 13.29 -14.85
CA ASN A 46 -12.83 12.37 -14.20
C ASN A 46 -13.54 11.67 -13.04
N MET A 47 -13.34 10.35 -12.96
CA MET A 47 -13.84 9.50 -11.88
C MET A 47 -12.68 9.18 -10.93
N SER A 48 -12.99 9.05 -9.64
CA SER A 48 -12.03 8.64 -8.60
C SER A 48 -12.74 7.78 -7.57
N ALA A 49 -12.04 6.86 -6.92
CA ALA A 49 -12.60 6.05 -5.85
C ALA A 49 -12.32 6.68 -4.48
N GLU A 50 -13.36 6.78 -3.66
CA GLU A 50 -13.34 7.17 -2.24
C GLU A 50 -12.93 8.63 -1.98
N VAL A 51 -11.97 9.19 -2.71
CA VAL A 51 -11.52 10.58 -2.63
C VAL A 51 -11.12 11.11 -4.00
N GLY A 52 -11.36 12.40 -4.23
CA GLY A 52 -10.89 13.14 -5.40
C GLY A 52 -10.39 14.53 -5.01
N ALA A 53 -9.51 15.08 -5.86
CA ALA A 53 -9.02 16.44 -5.73
C ALA A 53 -9.05 17.15 -7.08
N VAL A 54 -9.42 18.42 -7.07
CA VAL A 54 -9.24 19.34 -8.19
C VAL A 54 -8.39 20.50 -7.70
N TYR A 55 -7.24 20.71 -8.33
CA TYR A 55 -6.23 21.65 -7.84
C TYR A 55 -5.46 22.33 -8.96
N ASP A 56 -4.84 23.45 -8.63
CA ASP A 56 -3.87 24.14 -9.48
C ASP A 56 -2.44 23.78 -9.01
N ASN A 57 -1.68 23.11 -9.85
CA ASN A 57 -0.32 22.74 -9.52
C ASN A 57 0.63 23.95 -9.43
N THR A 58 0.31 25.10 -10.06
CA THR A 58 1.10 26.32 -10.00
C THR A 58 1.02 26.98 -8.63
N THR A 59 -0.19 27.21 -8.13
CA THR A 59 -0.46 27.83 -6.81
C THR A 59 -0.53 26.85 -5.68
N ARG A 60 -0.79 25.57 -5.98
CA ARG A 60 -1.11 24.47 -5.06
C ARG A 60 -2.48 24.56 -4.39
N ASN A 61 -3.29 25.57 -4.66
CA ASN A 61 -4.65 25.62 -4.14
C ASN A 61 -5.48 24.44 -4.68
N GLY A 62 -6.32 23.83 -3.83
CA GLY A 62 -7.11 22.67 -4.27
C GLY A 62 -8.36 22.44 -3.45
N PHE A 63 -9.33 21.81 -4.10
CA PHE A 63 -10.58 21.35 -3.52
C PHE A 63 -10.54 19.83 -3.38
N ILE A 64 -10.82 19.34 -2.17
CA ILE A 64 -10.82 17.92 -1.84
C ILE A 64 -12.24 17.51 -1.45
N ALA A 65 -12.70 16.38 -1.96
CA ALA A 65 -13.92 15.74 -1.53
C ALA A 65 -13.74 14.23 -1.45
N GLY A 66 -14.28 13.60 -0.39
CA GLY A 66 -14.20 12.15 -0.24
C GLY A 66 -14.98 11.61 0.95
N SER A 67 -15.32 10.32 0.90
CA SER A 67 -15.90 9.61 2.03
C SER A 67 -14.85 9.34 3.11
N VAL A 68 -15.25 9.44 4.37
CA VAL A 68 -14.39 9.10 5.53
C VAL A 68 -14.96 7.92 6.33
N GLU A 69 -15.97 7.26 5.80
CA GLU A 69 -16.55 6.00 6.29
C GLU A 69 -16.69 5.02 5.12
N HIS A 70 -16.28 3.75 5.35
CA HIS A 70 -16.16 2.72 4.30
C HIS A 70 -16.79 1.38 4.70
N GLU A 71 -17.67 1.38 5.70
CA GLU A 71 -18.23 0.14 6.27
C GLU A 71 -19.38 -0.47 5.44
N VAL A 72 -20.04 0.35 4.61
CA VAL A 72 -21.26 -0.03 3.90
C VAL A 72 -21.17 0.25 2.41
N TRP A 73 -20.63 1.41 2.05
CA TRP A 73 -20.65 1.97 0.71
C TRP A 73 -19.25 1.97 0.08
N LYS A 74 -19.18 1.64 -1.20
CA LYS A 74 -18.09 2.10 -2.07
C LYS A 74 -18.48 3.47 -2.62
N THR A 75 -17.59 4.45 -2.53
CA THR A 75 -17.89 5.83 -2.91
C THR A 75 -17.14 6.23 -4.18
N GLY A 76 -17.84 6.82 -5.12
CA GLY A 76 -17.28 7.44 -6.33
C GLY A 76 -17.24 8.95 -6.21
N ILE A 77 -16.18 9.56 -6.73
CA ILE A 77 -16.02 11.00 -6.85
C ILE A 77 -15.95 11.35 -8.33
N ARG A 78 -16.87 12.18 -8.80
CA ARG A 78 -16.90 12.66 -10.17
C ARG A 78 -16.58 14.14 -10.21
N SER A 79 -15.48 14.53 -10.84
CA SER A 79 -15.16 15.93 -11.12
C SER A 79 -15.39 16.22 -12.59
N THR A 80 -16.16 17.27 -12.87
CA THR A 80 -16.54 17.65 -14.22
C THR A 80 -16.17 19.11 -14.49
N ALA A 81 -15.36 19.34 -15.54
CA ALA A 81 -15.09 20.67 -16.08
C ALA A 81 -16.12 21.00 -17.17
N LYS A 82 -16.91 22.05 -16.98
CA LYS A 82 -17.96 22.50 -17.90
C LYS A 82 -17.70 23.91 -18.39
N LYS A 83 -18.05 24.17 -19.66
CA LYS A 83 -17.78 25.47 -20.30
C LYS A 83 -18.60 26.63 -19.69
N ASP A 84 -19.89 26.43 -19.50
CA ASP A 84 -20.81 27.54 -19.19
C ASP A 84 -21.41 27.46 -17.77
N SER A 85 -21.30 26.32 -17.08
CA SER A 85 -21.92 26.09 -15.75
C SER A 85 -20.91 25.96 -14.60
N GLY A 86 -19.65 26.27 -14.87
CA GLY A 86 -18.57 26.09 -13.89
C GLY A 86 -18.20 24.63 -13.64
N ASN A 87 -17.21 24.45 -12.78
CA ASN A 87 -16.73 23.12 -12.39
C ASN A 87 -17.64 22.52 -11.32
N VAL A 88 -17.85 21.21 -11.38
CA VAL A 88 -18.74 20.48 -10.45
C VAL A 88 -18.01 19.28 -9.88
N ILE A 89 -18.23 19.00 -8.59
CA ILE A 89 -17.90 17.71 -7.97
C ILE A 89 -19.19 17.06 -7.47
N ASP A 90 -19.37 15.79 -7.81
CA ASP A 90 -20.37 14.90 -7.26
C ASP A 90 -19.69 13.84 -6.41
N VAL A 91 -20.21 13.59 -5.21
CA VAL A 91 -19.86 12.45 -4.36
C VAL A 91 -21.07 11.55 -4.29
N TRP A 92 -20.94 10.31 -4.75
CA TRP A 92 -22.03 9.33 -4.65
C TRP A 92 -21.53 8.00 -4.15
N SER A 93 -22.33 7.34 -3.35
CA SER A 93 -22.08 6.01 -2.81
C SER A 93 -22.91 4.98 -3.56
N GLY A 94 -22.40 3.76 -3.66
CA GLY A 94 -22.92 2.72 -4.56
C GLY A 94 -22.08 2.62 -5.85
N TYR A 95 -20.83 3.08 -5.81
CA TYR A 95 -19.91 3.01 -6.95
C TYR A 95 -19.42 1.57 -7.16
N THR A 96 -19.70 1.03 -8.35
CA THR A 96 -19.17 -0.26 -8.79
C THR A 96 -18.74 -0.15 -10.25
N GLU A 97 -17.52 -0.56 -10.53
CA GLU A 97 -16.95 -0.61 -11.86
C GLU A 97 -15.87 -1.69 -11.91
N GLU A 98 -15.95 -2.62 -12.86
CA GLU A 98 -15.08 -3.79 -12.94
C GLU A 98 -13.59 -3.40 -13.01
N SER A 99 -13.27 -2.34 -13.76
CA SER A 99 -11.89 -1.86 -13.92
C SER A 99 -11.32 -1.14 -12.69
N VAL A 100 -12.13 -0.77 -11.71
CA VAL A 100 -11.73 0.02 -10.53
C VAL A 100 -12.02 -0.71 -9.23
N THR A 101 -13.26 -1.18 -9.02
CA THR A 101 -13.71 -1.83 -7.78
C THR A 101 -13.75 -3.35 -7.87
N ARG A 102 -13.44 -3.91 -9.04
CA ARG A 102 -13.52 -5.36 -9.37
C ARG A 102 -14.94 -5.93 -9.37
N ASP A 103 -15.96 -5.08 -9.31
CA ASP A 103 -17.34 -5.53 -9.31
C ASP A 103 -17.89 -5.64 -10.73
N ASN A 104 -18.52 -6.76 -11.03
CA ASN A 104 -19.21 -7.02 -12.30
C ASN A 104 -20.74 -6.97 -12.16
N ILE A 105 -21.24 -6.59 -10.98
CA ILE A 105 -22.67 -6.33 -10.69
C ILE A 105 -22.81 -5.01 -9.94
N ALA A 106 -24.03 -4.48 -9.89
CA ALA A 106 -24.34 -3.28 -9.14
C ALA A 106 -24.13 -3.48 -7.64
N HIS A 107 -23.85 -2.39 -6.94
CA HIS A 107 -23.76 -2.34 -5.48
C HIS A 107 -25.00 -2.93 -4.83
N GLY A 108 -24.84 -3.66 -3.75
CA GLY A 108 -25.92 -4.26 -2.99
C GLY A 108 -26.90 -3.23 -2.43
N THR A 109 -28.13 -3.65 -2.23
CA THR A 109 -29.23 -2.79 -1.77
C THR A 109 -29.23 -2.66 -0.25
N ILE A 110 -29.28 -1.44 0.25
CA ILE A 110 -29.51 -1.13 1.66
C ILE A 110 -30.99 -0.84 1.87
N SER A 111 -31.59 -1.49 2.86
CA SER A 111 -33.00 -1.34 3.24
C SER A 111 -33.13 -0.85 4.68
N GLY A 112 -34.15 -0.04 4.96
CA GLY A 112 -34.47 0.44 6.31
C GLY A 112 -35.39 1.65 6.31
N ASP A 113 -35.81 2.07 7.50
CA ASP A 113 -36.61 3.29 7.68
C ASP A 113 -35.78 4.55 7.34
N ILE A 114 -34.48 4.49 7.58
CA ILE A 114 -33.49 5.53 7.28
C ILE A 114 -32.32 4.88 6.57
N ILE A 115 -31.94 5.40 5.39
CA ILE A 115 -30.72 5.05 4.68
C ILE A 115 -29.72 6.20 4.89
N LYS A 116 -28.54 5.87 5.44
CA LYS A 116 -27.49 6.84 5.70
C LYS A 116 -26.41 6.75 4.64
N SER A 117 -25.94 7.91 4.15
CA SER A 117 -24.69 8.02 3.40
C SER A 117 -23.49 7.85 4.33
N PRO A 118 -22.29 7.55 3.80
CA PRO A 118 -21.07 7.75 4.56
C PRO A 118 -20.90 9.23 4.92
N LYS A 119 -20.13 9.51 5.95
CA LYS A 119 -19.66 10.88 6.22
C LYS A 119 -18.72 11.32 5.11
N ILE A 120 -18.83 12.59 4.72
CA ILE A 120 -18.06 13.18 3.63
C ILE A 120 -17.21 14.33 4.19
N LEU A 121 -15.90 14.33 3.87
CA LEU A 121 -15.06 15.50 4.01
C LEU A 121 -15.11 16.30 2.72
N ILE A 122 -15.30 17.61 2.85
CA ILE A 122 -15.23 18.58 1.76
C ILE A 122 -14.42 19.77 2.25
N GLY A 123 -13.44 20.21 1.45
CA GLY A 123 -12.61 21.35 1.83
C GLY A 123 -11.85 21.99 0.67
N TYR A 124 -11.58 23.28 0.81
CA TYR A 124 -10.68 24.04 -0.05
C TYR A 124 -9.42 24.40 0.74
N PHE A 125 -8.26 24.08 0.18
CA PHE A 125 -6.97 24.18 0.85
C PHE A 125 -6.00 25.06 0.05
N ALA A 126 -5.15 25.79 0.75
CA ALA A 126 -4.06 26.57 0.14
C ALA A 126 -2.94 25.69 -0.46
N ASP A 127 -2.87 24.45 -0.02
CA ASP A 127 -2.05 23.40 -0.62
C ASP A 127 -2.87 22.09 -0.65
N TRP A 128 -3.16 21.58 -1.86
CA TRP A 128 -3.93 20.36 -2.07
C TRP A 128 -3.31 19.14 -1.39
N ARG A 129 -1.99 19.15 -1.20
CA ARG A 129 -1.28 18.07 -0.53
C ARG A 129 -1.68 18.01 0.94
N ASN A 130 -1.69 19.16 1.64
CA ASN A 130 -2.21 19.26 3.01
C ASN A 130 -3.68 18.84 3.09
N GLY A 131 -4.47 19.16 2.06
CA GLY A 131 -5.88 18.73 2.00
C GLY A 131 -6.05 17.22 1.98
N LEU A 132 -5.23 16.49 1.23
CA LEU A 132 -5.24 15.02 1.22
C LEU A 132 -4.70 14.43 2.52
N GLU A 133 -3.71 15.06 3.15
CA GLU A 133 -3.23 14.63 4.48
C GLU A 133 -4.32 14.80 5.56
N GLU A 134 -5.05 15.93 5.54
CA GLU A 134 -6.19 16.14 6.45
C GLU A 134 -7.33 15.16 6.18
N TYR A 135 -7.57 14.81 4.91
CA TYR A 135 -8.52 13.76 4.56
C TYR A 135 -8.14 12.40 5.16
N ALA A 136 -6.87 12.00 5.08
CA ALA A 136 -6.41 10.75 5.70
C ALA A 136 -6.58 10.74 7.24
N LYS A 137 -6.28 11.88 7.88
CA LYS A 137 -6.49 12.05 9.34
C LYS A 137 -7.98 11.99 9.70
N ALA A 138 -8.85 12.60 8.88
CA ALA A 138 -10.30 12.57 9.08
C ALA A 138 -10.87 11.14 8.98
N ASN A 139 -10.36 10.32 8.05
CA ASN A 139 -10.69 8.89 7.98
C ASN A 139 -10.37 8.18 9.30
N ARG A 140 -9.17 8.39 9.84
CA ARG A 140 -8.73 7.74 11.07
C ARG A 140 -9.53 8.20 12.31
N ILE A 141 -10.13 9.39 12.26
CA ILE A 141 -11.04 9.90 13.30
C ILE A 141 -12.44 9.30 13.13
N ALA A 142 -12.96 9.26 11.91
CA ALA A 142 -14.30 8.74 11.61
C ALA A 142 -14.40 7.22 11.81
N GLU A 143 -13.36 6.51 11.41
CA GLU A 143 -13.20 5.06 11.56
C GLU A 143 -11.90 4.74 12.32
N PRO A 144 -11.91 4.77 13.66
CA PRO A 144 -10.72 4.48 14.46
C PRO A 144 -10.17 3.07 14.19
N PRO A 145 -8.86 2.86 14.36
CA PRO A 145 -8.25 1.55 14.18
C PRO A 145 -8.93 0.46 15.02
N PHE A 146 -9.29 -0.64 14.38
CA PHE A 146 -9.73 -1.88 15.03
C PHE A 146 -8.51 -2.73 15.41
N VAL A 147 -7.44 -2.66 14.61
CA VAL A 147 -6.16 -3.29 14.93
C VAL A 147 -5.53 -2.63 16.16
N PHE A 148 -4.81 -3.42 16.96
CA PHE A 148 -4.10 -2.90 18.16
C PHE A 148 -3.07 -1.82 17.79
N ASN A 149 -2.76 -0.94 18.74
CA ASN A 149 -1.80 0.12 18.51
C ASN A 149 -0.35 -0.42 18.42
N TRP A 150 0.29 -0.22 17.29
CA TRP A 150 1.68 -0.58 17.07
C TRP A 150 2.62 0.50 17.65
N THR A 151 3.36 0.15 18.68
CA THR A 151 4.28 1.06 19.40
C THR A 151 5.76 0.77 19.14
N LYS A 152 6.04 -0.25 18.30
CA LYS A 152 7.41 -0.64 17.93
C LYS A 152 7.90 0.19 16.75
N PRO A 153 9.23 0.24 16.50
CA PRO A 153 9.80 0.97 15.37
C PRO A 153 9.27 0.52 14.01
N THR A 154 9.52 1.35 12.99
CA THR A 154 9.21 1.08 11.59
C THR A 154 9.78 -0.27 11.16
N PRO A 155 9.01 -1.16 10.54
CA PRO A 155 9.53 -2.46 10.12
C PRO A 155 10.54 -2.31 8.97
N VAL A 156 11.65 -3.06 9.09
CA VAL A 156 12.61 -3.29 8.01
C VAL A 156 12.87 -4.79 7.91
N GLY A 157 13.28 -5.28 6.75
CA GLY A 157 13.55 -6.70 6.61
C GLY A 157 13.64 -7.22 5.20
N TRP A 158 13.23 -8.46 5.03
CA TRP A 158 13.27 -9.21 3.77
C TRP A 158 11.97 -9.97 3.56
N ASN A 159 11.58 -10.09 2.29
CA ASN A 159 10.44 -10.89 1.84
C ASN A 159 10.88 -11.80 0.69
N SER A 160 10.44 -13.05 0.67
CA SER A 160 10.91 -14.07 -0.27
C SER A 160 10.33 -13.92 -1.69
N TRP A 161 9.32 -13.10 -1.92
CA TRP A 161 8.66 -12.99 -3.22
C TRP A 161 9.55 -12.37 -4.29
N GLY A 162 10.41 -11.42 -3.94
CA GLY A 162 11.19 -10.64 -4.88
C GLY A 162 11.98 -11.45 -5.91
N VAL A 163 12.67 -12.50 -5.46
CA VAL A 163 13.53 -13.34 -6.33
C VAL A 163 13.29 -14.84 -6.14
N MET A 164 12.94 -15.28 -4.94
CA MET A 164 12.83 -16.72 -4.66
C MET A 164 11.54 -17.34 -5.16
N GLN A 165 10.39 -16.75 -4.82
CA GLN A 165 9.07 -17.24 -5.21
C GLN A 165 8.93 -18.76 -4.98
N GLU A 166 8.59 -19.53 -6.02
CA GLU A 166 8.46 -21.00 -5.96
C GLU A 166 9.77 -21.74 -5.66
N LYS A 167 10.91 -21.05 -5.70
CA LYS A 167 12.23 -21.60 -5.34
C LYS A 167 12.56 -21.47 -3.86
N LEU A 168 11.61 -20.97 -3.06
CA LEU A 168 11.77 -20.86 -1.60
C LEU A 168 11.94 -22.25 -0.98
N THR A 169 12.98 -22.40 -0.17
CA THR A 169 13.20 -23.60 0.67
C THR A 169 13.61 -23.18 2.07
N TYR A 170 13.47 -24.10 3.01
CA TYR A 170 13.94 -23.88 4.38
C TYR A 170 15.42 -23.49 4.45
N GLU A 171 16.27 -24.20 3.70
CA GLU A 171 17.71 -23.97 3.66
C GLU A 171 18.08 -22.61 3.11
N LYS A 172 17.35 -22.12 2.08
CA LYS A 172 17.56 -20.78 1.55
C LYS A 172 17.11 -19.73 2.56
N ALA A 173 15.93 -19.89 3.15
CA ALA A 173 15.39 -18.95 4.13
C ALA A 173 16.32 -18.79 5.35
N THR A 174 16.88 -19.89 5.87
CA THR A 174 17.83 -19.84 6.99
C THR A 174 19.16 -19.18 6.60
N LYS A 175 19.68 -19.41 5.38
CA LYS A 175 20.86 -18.69 4.87
C LYS A 175 20.62 -17.18 4.73
N VAL A 176 19.41 -16.76 4.34
CA VAL A 176 19.06 -15.33 4.35
C VAL A 176 19.08 -14.78 5.78
N ALA A 177 18.52 -15.51 6.75
CA ALA A 177 18.59 -15.11 8.16
C ALA A 177 20.06 -14.99 8.63
N ASP A 178 20.94 -15.90 8.24
CA ASP A 178 22.38 -15.80 8.51
C ASP A 178 23.01 -14.56 7.89
N PHE A 179 22.71 -14.26 6.62
CA PHE A 179 23.22 -13.06 5.95
C PHE A 179 22.78 -11.79 6.70
N PHE A 180 21.54 -11.72 7.14
CA PHE A 180 21.04 -10.60 7.95
C PHE A 180 21.72 -10.52 9.32
N ALA A 181 22.00 -11.65 9.97
CA ALA A 181 22.66 -11.69 11.26
C ALA A 181 24.16 -11.34 11.18
N ASP A 182 24.83 -11.78 10.14
CA ASP A 182 26.28 -11.70 10.03
C ASP A 182 26.78 -10.52 9.18
N SER A 183 26.09 -10.18 8.09
CA SER A 183 26.53 -9.20 7.10
C SER A 183 25.73 -7.88 7.12
N LEU A 184 24.46 -7.90 7.53
CA LEU A 184 23.60 -6.72 7.62
C LEU A 184 23.27 -6.34 9.06
N LYS A 185 24.25 -6.38 9.96
CA LYS A 185 24.07 -6.18 11.42
C LYS A 185 23.43 -4.84 11.77
N ALA A 186 23.76 -3.79 11.05
CA ALA A 186 23.22 -2.45 11.30
C ALA A 186 21.92 -2.14 10.52
N PHE A 187 21.50 -3.00 9.59
CA PHE A 187 20.21 -2.88 8.92
C PHE A 187 19.08 -3.34 9.86
N ARG A 188 18.77 -2.52 10.83
CA ARG A 188 17.81 -2.77 11.91
C ARG A 188 17.06 -1.50 12.26
N THR A 189 15.83 -1.70 12.74
CA THR A 189 15.07 -0.71 13.50
C THR A 189 14.64 -1.37 14.82
N GLY A 190 14.79 -0.66 15.95
CA GLY A 190 14.53 -1.25 17.25
C GLY A 190 15.33 -2.52 17.54
N ASN A 191 16.56 -2.61 17.04
CA ASN A 191 17.48 -3.74 17.17
C ASN A 191 17.04 -5.03 16.47
N THR A 192 16.09 -5.01 15.55
CA THR A 192 15.60 -6.20 14.84
C THR A 192 15.30 -5.92 13.37
N ALA A 193 15.09 -7.00 12.59
CA ALA A 193 14.56 -6.99 11.25
C ALA A 193 13.65 -8.20 11.05
N PHE A 194 12.69 -8.09 10.12
CA PHE A 194 11.79 -9.18 9.76
C PHE A 194 12.38 -10.05 8.65
N ILE A 195 12.17 -11.35 8.73
CA ILE A 195 12.43 -12.32 7.67
C ILE A 195 11.09 -12.96 7.32
N ASP A 196 10.49 -12.50 6.23
CA ASP A 196 9.13 -12.80 5.83
C ASP A 196 9.09 -13.84 4.72
N LEU A 197 8.46 -14.98 5.00
CA LEU A 197 8.18 -16.03 4.03
C LEU A 197 6.89 -15.68 3.29
N ASP A 198 7.01 -15.32 2.03
CA ASP A 198 5.89 -15.06 1.14
C ASP A 198 5.21 -16.35 0.64
N SER A 199 4.36 -16.28 -0.34
CA SER A 199 3.72 -17.42 -0.99
C SER A 199 4.71 -18.57 -1.24
N TYR A 200 4.22 -19.81 -1.31
CA TYR A 200 5.00 -21.06 -1.34
C TYR A 200 5.64 -21.49 -0.01
N TRP A 201 5.48 -20.76 1.10
CA TRP A 201 5.93 -21.22 2.41
C TRP A 201 5.28 -22.55 2.84
N ASP A 202 4.09 -22.83 2.36
CA ASP A 202 3.30 -24.03 2.62
C ASP A 202 3.93 -25.32 2.07
N PHE A 203 4.90 -25.21 1.13
CA PHE A 203 5.73 -26.35 0.72
C PHE A 203 6.61 -26.91 1.86
N MET A 204 6.80 -26.16 2.93
CA MET A 204 7.48 -26.62 4.13
C MET A 204 6.58 -27.47 5.05
N LEU A 205 5.28 -27.56 4.75
CA LEU A 205 4.33 -28.36 5.52
C LEU A 205 4.32 -29.83 5.07
N LYS A 206 4.02 -30.73 6.00
CA LYS A 206 3.67 -32.11 5.66
C LYS A 206 2.17 -32.28 5.79
N GLY A 207 1.48 -32.62 4.69
CA GLY A 207 0.03 -32.83 4.69
C GLY A 207 -0.80 -31.58 4.56
N GLY A 208 -0.24 -30.49 3.96
CA GLY A 208 -0.94 -29.24 3.71
C GLY A 208 -1.30 -28.47 4.98
N LEU A 209 -2.25 -27.53 4.88
CA LEU A 209 -2.62 -26.62 5.97
C LEU A 209 -3.22 -27.31 7.21
N ASP A 210 -3.83 -28.49 7.07
CA ASP A 210 -4.28 -29.30 8.23
C ASP A 210 -3.11 -30.06 8.92
N GLY A 211 -1.98 -30.16 8.26
CA GLY A 211 -0.89 -31.05 8.62
C GLY A 211 0.10 -30.53 9.66
N ASP A 212 1.35 -30.93 9.48
CA ASP A 212 2.45 -30.69 10.41
C ASP A 212 3.21 -29.40 10.05
N TYR A 213 3.31 -28.49 11.00
CA TYR A 213 4.00 -27.19 10.91
C TYR A 213 5.36 -27.16 11.60
N SER A 214 5.89 -28.31 12.02
CA SER A 214 7.15 -28.37 12.78
C SER A 214 8.32 -27.68 12.08
N LYS A 215 8.41 -27.79 10.73
CA LYS A 215 9.46 -27.14 9.94
C LYS A 215 9.34 -25.62 9.92
N LEU A 216 8.11 -25.08 9.89
CA LEU A 216 7.87 -23.63 10.01
C LEU A 216 8.20 -23.13 11.42
N LYS A 217 7.85 -23.89 12.43
CA LYS A 217 8.24 -23.56 13.81
C LYS A 217 9.76 -23.54 13.98
N GLU A 218 10.47 -24.51 13.43
CA GLU A 218 11.93 -24.57 13.41
C GLU A 218 12.53 -23.31 12.75
N PHE A 219 11.97 -22.86 11.62
CA PHE A 219 12.37 -21.61 10.97
C PHE A 219 12.12 -20.39 11.87
N ALA A 220 10.93 -20.29 12.48
CA ALA A 220 10.61 -19.16 13.35
C ALA A 220 11.55 -19.10 14.57
N ASP A 221 11.86 -20.25 15.18
CA ASP A 221 12.79 -20.33 16.29
C ASP A 221 14.23 -20.02 15.85
N TYR A 222 14.62 -20.42 14.62
CA TYR A 222 15.91 -20.06 14.04
C TYR A 222 16.06 -18.54 13.87
N CYS A 223 15.08 -17.86 13.30
CA CYS A 223 15.11 -16.39 13.20
C CYS A 223 15.27 -15.73 14.56
N LYS A 224 14.52 -16.17 15.56
CA LYS A 224 14.62 -15.63 16.94
C LYS A 224 16.02 -15.85 17.53
N SER A 225 16.64 -17.01 17.31
CA SER A 225 18.00 -17.30 17.78
C SER A 225 19.05 -16.35 17.20
N LYS A 226 18.76 -15.74 16.03
CA LYS A 226 19.59 -14.75 15.34
C LYS A 226 19.21 -13.29 15.68
N GLY A 227 18.26 -13.07 16.59
CA GLY A 227 17.75 -11.72 16.91
C GLY A 227 16.85 -11.12 15.84
N LEU A 228 16.25 -11.97 14.99
CA LEU A 228 15.37 -11.59 13.90
C LEU A 228 13.91 -11.95 14.20
N GLN A 229 12.96 -11.32 13.51
CA GLN A 229 11.53 -11.58 13.66
C GLN A 229 11.02 -12.39 12.45
N PRO A 230 10.42 -13.57 12.65
CA PRO A 230 9.84 -14.34 11.55
C PRO A 230 8.52 -13.71 11.07
N GLY A 231 8.36 -13.58 9.75
CA GLY A 231 7.14 -13.20 9.07
C GLY A 231 6.60 -14.32 8.18
N VAL A 232 5.31 -14.25 7.84
CA VAL A 232 4.65 -15.22 6.97
C VAL A 232 3.52 -14.57 6.18
N TYR A 233 3.26 -15.06 4.97
CA TYR A 233 2.21 -14.63 4.06
C TYR A 233 0.93 -15.47 4.18
N TRP A 234 -0.23 -14.87 3.88
CA TRP A 234 -1.48 -15.58 3.64
C TRP A 234 -2.49 -14.73 2.86
N ALA A 235 -3.32 -15.40 2.02
CA ALA A 235 -4.43 -14.78 1.30
C ALA A 235 -5.77 -15.36 1.81
N PRO A 236 -6.40 -14.71 2.81
CA PRO A 236 -7.51 -15.30 3.58
C PRO A 236 -8.84 -15.41 2.84
N PHE A 237 -9.05 -14.61 1.78
CA PHE A 237 -10.34 -14.49 1.09
C PHE A 237 -10.29 -14.90 -0.37
N THR A 238 -9.29 -15.73 -0.75
CA THR A 238 -9.10 -16.21 -2.12
C THR A 238 -9.00 -17.71 -2.19
N ASP A 239 -9.55 -18.31 -3.24
CA ASP A 239 -9.33 -19.70 -3.60
C ASP A 239 -8.59 -19.80 -4.93
N TRP A 240 -7.29 -20.02 -4.86
CA TRP A 240 -6.42 -20.24 -6.02
C TRP A 240 -6.56 -21.63 -6.63
N GLY A 241 -7.03 -22.60 -5.82
CA GLY A 241 -7.20 -23.99 -6.23
C GLY A 241 -8.57 -24.30 -6.88
N TRP A 242 -9.38 -23.30 -7.19
CA TRP A 242 -10.76 -23.50 -7.66
C TRP A 242 -10.89 -24.40 -8.89
N LYS A 243 -9.85 -24.50 -9.73
CA LYS A 243 -9.81 -25.36 -10.91
C LYS A 243 -9.86 -26.85 -10.58
N ASP A 244 -9.46 -27.23 -9.37
CA ASP A 244 -9.53 -28.62 -8.87
C ASP A 244 -10.94 -29.00 -8.42
N GLY A 245 -11.92 -28.11 -8.60
CA GLY A 245 -13.34 -28.33 -8.42
C GLY A 245 -13.92 -27.83 -7.10
N PRO A 246 -15.25 -27.73 -7.02
CA PRO A 246 -15.96 -27.15 -5.88
C PRO A 246 -15.98 -28.06 -4.64
N ASN A 247 -15.83 -29.37 -4.82
CA ASN A 247 -16.01 -30.37 -3.74
C ASN A 247 -14.76 -30.55 -2.87
N ARG A 248 -13.69 -29.76 -3.11
CA ARG A 248 -12.51 -29.77 -2.23
C ARG A 248 -12.90 -29.32 -0.83
N LYS A 249 -12.48 -30.09 0.16
CA LYS A 249 -12.75 -29.77 1.55
C LYS A 249 -11.93 -28.55 2.00
N VAL A 250 -12.57 -27.64 2.72
CA VAL A 250 -11.91 -26.50 3.35
C VAL A 250 -11.16 -26.98 4.58
N GLN A 251 -9.90 -26.61 4.71
CA GLN A 251 -9.07 -27.01 5.85
C GLN A 251 -9.62 -26.42 7.14
N GLY A 252 -9.68 -27.24 8.17
CA GLY A 252 -10.26 -26.87 9.46
C GLY A 252 -11.78 -26.84 9.51
N SER A 253 -12.49 -27.17 8.41
CA SER A 253 -13.93 -27.03 8.30
C SER A 253 -14.64 -28.31 7.79
N ASN A 254 -15.96 -28.38 7.96
CA ASN A 254 -16.78 -29.40 7.35
C ASN A 254 -17.35 -29.02 5.98
N TYR A 255 -17.17 -27.77 5.57
CA TYR A 255 -17.63 -27.23 4.29
C TYR A 255 -16.66 -27.52 3.15
N THR A 256 -17.14 -27.36 1.92
CA THR A 256 -16.35 -27.41 0.69
C THR A 256 -16.09 -25.99 0.17
N TYR A 257 -15.03 -25.81 -0.62
CA TYR A 257 -14.71 -24.49 -1.19
C TYR A 257 -15.84 -23.94 -2.06
N GLY A 258 -16.58 -24.80 -2.79
CA GLY A 258 -17.72 -24.38 -3.60
C GLY A 258 -18.86 -23.75 -2.80
N GLU A 259 -19.01 -24.12 -1.52
CA GLU A 259 -19.98 -23.50 -0.61
C GLU A 259 -19.53 -22.09 -0.16
N LEU A 260 -18.22 -21.87 -0.09
CA LEU A 260 -17.63 -20.60 0.35
C LEU A 260 -17.54 -19.54 -0.75
N TRP A 261 -17.58 -19.92 -2.03
CA TRP A 261 -17.36 -18.97 -3.12
C TRP A 261 -18.41 -17.87 -3.15
N THR A 262 -17.98 -16.62 -3.28
CA THR A 262 -18.85 -15.45 -3.44
C THR A 262 -19.69 -15.57 -4.71
N LYS A 263 -21.01 -15.46 -4.59
CA LYS A 263 -21.98 -15.75 -5.65
C LYS A 263 -22.35 -14.50 -6.44
N VAL A 264 -22.40 -14.64 -7.76
CA VAL A 264 -22.88 -13.64 -8.68
C VAL A 264 -23.88 -14.28 -9.64
N GLY A 265 -25.19 -14.02 -9.45
CA GLY A 265 -26.26 -14.71 -10.18
C GLY A 265 -26.18 -16.22 -9.96
N ASN A 266 -26.10 -16.97 -11.06
CA ASN A 266 -25.92 -18.43 -11.05
C ASN A 266 -24.45 -18.85 -11.09
N GLY A 267 -23.50 -17.91 -11.06
CA GLY A 267 -22.06 -18.12 -11.11
C GLY A 267 -21.34 -17.66 -9.85
N TYR A 268 -20.07 -17.41 -10.00
CA TYR A 268 -19.17 -17.02 -8.92
C TYR A 268 -18.30 -15.84 -9.33
N HIS A 269 -17.77 -15.11 -8.36
CA HIS A 269 -16.93 -13.96 -8.62
C HIS A 269 -15.45 -14.38 -8.72
N ASP A 270 -14.90 -14.22 -9.92
CA ASP A 270 -13.48 -14.46 -10.20
C ASP A 270 -12.75 -13.13 -10.33
N ILE A 271 -11.66 -12.98 -9.58
CA ILE A 271 -10.78 -11.81 -9.62
C ILE A 271 -9.33 -12.32 -9.75
N ASP A 272 -8.59 -11.81 -10.71
CA ASP A 272 -7.16 -12.09 -10.93
C ASP A 272 -6.81 -13.59 -11.03
N GLY A 273 -7.74 -14.40 -11.53
CA GLY A 273 -7.57 -15.85 -11.68
C GLY A 273 -7.84 -16.68 -10.43
N ALA A 274 -8.26 -16.06 -9.33
CA ALA A 274 -8.73 -16.71 -8.13
C ALA A 274 -10.25 -16.54 -7.96
N ARG A 275 -10.89 -17.39 -7.20
CA ARG A 275 -12.28 -17.18 -6.74
C ARG A 275 -12.32 -16.42 -5.43
N ALA A 276 -13.19 -15.42 -5.37
CA ALA A 276 -13.49 -14.74 -4.12
C ALA A 276 -14.22 -15.69 -3.16
N ILE A 277 -13.88 -15.62 -1.89
CA ILE A 277 -14.51 -16.37 -0.79
C ILE A 277 -15.40 -15.41 -0.01
N ASP A 278 -16.64 -15.83 0.28
CA ASP A 278 -17.59 -15.09 1.11
C ASP A 278 -17.04 -14.93 2.54
N PRO A 279 -16.70 -13.69 2.97
CA PRO A 279 -16.15 -13.45 4.30
C PRO A 279 -17.13 -13.75 5.45
N THR A 280 -18.43 -13.87 5.14
CA THR A 280 -19.48 -14.10 6.12
C THR A 280 -19.75 -15.58 6.38
N HIS A 281 -19.20 -16.47 5.52
CA HIS A 281 -19.45 -17.90 5.58
C HIS A 281 -18.75 -18.54 6.79
N PRO A 282 -19.42 -19.44 7.55
CA PRO A 282 -18.82 -20.10 8.72
C PRO A 282 -17.56 -20.91 8.36
N GLY A 283 -17.55 -21.58 7.20
CA GLY A 283 -16.37 -22.31 6.73
C GLY A 283 -15.16 -21.40 6.49
N THR A 284 -15.36 -20.13 6.11
CA THR A 284 -14.29 -19.14 6.02
C THR A 284 -13.72 -18.82 7.41
N ARG A 285 -14.57 -18.71 8.43
CA ARG A 285 -14.14 -18.52 9.82
C ARG A 285 -13.38 -19.71 10.37
N ASP A 286 -13.86 -20.94 10.12
CA ASP A 286 -13.18 -22.17 10.53
C ASP A 286 -11.76 -22.22 9.93
N HIS A 287 -11.64 -21.86 8.64
CA HIS A 287 -10.35 -21.82 7.94
C HIS A 287 -9.40 -20.77 8.53
N ILE A 288 -9.90 -19.56 8.83
CA ILE A 288 -9.16 -18.53 9.55
C ILE A 288 -8.69 -19.04 10.91
N ASP A 289 -9.56 -19.68 11.67
CA ASP A 289 -9.23 -20.20 13.00
C ASP A 289 -8.09 -21.20 12.95
N LEU A 290 -8.14 -22.16 12.02
CA LEU A 290 -7.08 -23.14 11.86
C LEU A 290 -5.74 -22.49 11.50
N VAL A 291 -5.71 -21.70 10.42
CA VAL A 291 -4.46 -21.16 9.88
C VAL A 291 -3.83 -20.21 10.88
N ILE A 292 -4.60 -19.26 11.43
CA ILE A 292 -4.06 -18.28 12.38
C ILE A 292 -3.58 -18.96 13.67
N TRP A 293 -4.33 -19.93 14.19
CA TRP A 293 -3.90 -20.69 15.36
C TRP A 293 -2.55 -21.39 15.11
N LYS A 294 -2.40 -22.11 13.97
CA LYS A 294 -1.15 -22.80 13.61
C LYS A 294 0.03 -21.84 13.48
N LEU A 295 -0.15 -20.71 12.78
CA LEU A 295 0.91 -19.70 12.60
C LEU A 295 1.34 -19.05 13.93
N LYS A 296 0.38 -18.78 14.81
CA LYS A 296 0.69 -18.28 16.18
C LYS A 296 1.47 -19.30 17.00
N GLN A 297 1.15 -20.61 16.90
CA GLN A 297 1.89 -21.68 17.58
C GLN A 297 3.33 -21.82 17.05
N CYS A 298 3.58 -21.52 15.78
CA CYS A 298 4.94 -21.43 15.24
C CYS A 298 5.70 -20.23 15.80
N GLY A 299 5.02 -19.19 16.25
CA GLY A 299 5.61 -18.01 16.88
C GLY A 299 6.03 -16.92 15.91
N PHE A 300 5.37 -16.81 14.76
CA PHE A 300 5.50 -15.69 13.83
C PHE A 300 5.20 -14.35 14.50
N LYS A 301 5.84 -13.27 14.03
CA LYS A 301 5.74 -11.91 14.57
C LYS A 301 5.25 -10.89 13.54
N MET A 302 5.09 -11.29 12.29
CA MET A 302 4.45 -10.55 11.22
C MET A 302 3.60 -11.49 10.37
N ILE A 303 2.48 -10.98 9.88
CA ILE A 303 1.70 -11.62 8.83
C ILE A 303 1.46 -10.63 7.69
N LYS A 304 1.83 -11.04 6.47
CA LYS A 304 1.47 -10.35 5.23
C LYS A 304 0.17 -10.96 4.71
N ILE A 305 -0.92 -10.19 4.73
CA ILE A 305 -2.22 -10.60 4.20
C ILE A 305 -2.45 -9.95 2.84
N ASP A 306 -2.98 -10.72 1.90
CA ASP A 306 -3.03 -10.31 0.49
C ASP A 306 -4.39 -10.54 -0.16
N PHE A 307 -4.59 -9.92 -1.33
CA PHE A 307 -5.79 -10.04 -2.16
C PHE A 307 -7.10 -9.74 -1.41
N LEU A 308 -7.05 -8.75 -0.53
CA LEU A 308 -8.18 -8.38 0.32
C LEU A 308 -9.34 -7.74 -0.46
N GLY A 309 -9.09 -7.26 -1.68
CA GLY A 309 -10.12 -6.80 -2.61
C GLY A 309 -11.18 -7.86 -2.91
N HIS A 310 -10.81 -9.15 -2.91
CA HIS A 310 -11.74 -10.26 -3.09
C HIS A 310 -12.87 -10.27 -2.05
N ALA A 311 -12.57 -9.87 -0.81
CA ALA A 311 -13.54 -9.80 0.27
C ALA A 311 -14.52 -8.61 0.16
N THR A 312 -14.23 -7.62 -0.73
CA THR A 312 -15.11 -6.47 -0.98
C THR A 312 -16.06 -6.67 -2.16
N ALA A 313 -15.93 -7.79 -2.88
CA ALA A 313 -16.72 -8.06 -4.07
C ALA A 313 -18.23 -8.06 -3.75
N GLU A 314 -19.01 -7.37 -4.60
CA GLU A 314 -20.47 -7.42 -4.49
C GLU A 314 -20.98 -8.83 -4.79
N SER A 315 -22.01 -9.25 -4.06
CA SER A 315 -22.60 -10.58 -4.20
C SER A 315 -24.11 -10.48 -4.36
N THR A 316 -24.68 -11.39 -5.13
CA THR A 316 -26.14 -11.55 -5.20
C THR A 316 -26.71 -12.17 -3.92
N HIS A 317 -25.88 -12.84 -3.13
CA HIS A 317 -26.28 -13.48 -1.88
C HIS A 317 -25.05 -13.79 -1.02
N PHE A 318 -24.93 -13.17 0.14
CA PHE A 318 -23.98 -13.56 1.19
C PHE A 318 -24.59 -14.62 2.09
N TYR A 319 -23.75 -15.46 2.72
CA TYR A 319 -24.22 -16.46 3.68
C TYR A 319 -24.94 -15.81 4.86
N ASP A 320 -24.44 -14.70 5.38
CA ASP A 320 -25.13 -13.91 6.40
C ASP A 320 -26.20 -13.02 5.74
N PRO A 321 -27.50 -13.31 5.94
CA PRO A 321 -28.57 -12.56 5.27
C PRO A 321 -28.70 -11.11 5.74
N THR A 322 -27.99 -10.70 6.80
CA THR A 322 -27.95 -9.31 7.26
C THR A 322 -26.91 -8.46 6.50
N VAL A 323 -26.09 -9.11 5.67
CA VAL A 323 -25.08 -8.49 4.83
C VAL A 323 -25.60 -8.40 3.42
N THR A 324 -25.64 -7.19 2.87
CA THR A 324 -26.17 -6.92 1.54
C THR A 324 -25.16 -6.24 0.62
N THR A 325 -23.99 -5.80 1.13
CA THR A 325 -22.95 -5.15 0.33
C THR A 325 -21.58 -5.78 0.56
N GLY A 326 -20.71 -5.68 -0.45
CA GLY A 326 -19.34 -6.17 -0.35
C GLY A 326 -18.55 -5.52 0.79
N MET A 327 -18.80 -4.23 1.06
CA MET A 327 -18.11 -3.54 2.17
C MET A 327 -18.55 -4.05 3.54
N GLN A 328 -19.82 -4.39 3.73
CA GLN A 328 -20.28 -5.03 4.97
C GLN A 328 -19.67 -6.42 5.15
N ALA A 329 -19.56 -7.20 4.06
CA ALA A 329 -18.89 -8.52 4.08
C ALA A 329 -17.40 -8.36 4.44
N TYR A 330 -16.70 -7.45 3.79
CA TYR A 330 -15.30 -7.11 4.08
C TYR A 330 -15.08 -6.77 5.55
N ARG A 331 -15.89 -5.86 6.08
CA ARG A 331 -15.83 -5.49 7.50
C ARG A 331 -15.94 -6.70 8.40
N LYS A 332 -16.97 -7.55 8.22
CA LYS A 332 -17.18 -8.76 9.05
C LYS A 332 -16.01 -9.73 8.96
N GLY A 333 -15.50 -9.96 7.75
CA GLY A 333 -14.35 -10.84 7.54
C GLY A 333 -13.08 -10.31 8.19
N MET A 334 -12.78 -9.01 8.00
CA MET A 334 -11.59 -8.38 8.59
C MET A 334 -11.67 -8.29 10.11
N GLU A 335 -12.81 -7.87 10.69
CA GLU A 335 -12.98 -7.85 12.14
C GLU A 335 -12.77 -9.24 12.74
N TYR A 336 -13.27 -10.31 12.09
CA TYR A 336 -13.03 -11.66 12.53
C TYR A 336 -11.55 -12.06 12.45
N LEU A 337 -10.91 -11.85 11.31
CA LEU A 337 -9.49 -12.16 11.11
C LEU A 337 -8.60 -11.45 12.12
N ILE A 338 -8.78 -10.13 12.29
CA ILE A 338 -7.97 -9.33 13.22
C ILE A 338 -8.19 -9.76 14.67
N SER A 339 -9.42 -10.13 15.05
CA SER A 339 -9.71 -10.65 16.39
C SER A 339 -8.93 -11.94 16.69
N LYS A 340 -8.72 -12.81 15.68
CA LYS A 340 -7.96 -14.06 15.83
C LYS A 340 -6.44 -13.83 15.84
N LEU A 341 -5.95 -12.85 15.06
CA LEU A 341 -4.55 -12.43 15.08
C LEU A 341 -4.16 -11.86 16.46
N GLY A 342 -5.04 -11.07 17.08
CA GLY A 342 -4.79 -10.45 18.38
C GLY A 342 -3.73 -9.36 18.28
N ASP A 343 -2.88 -9.24 19.31
CA ASP A 343 -1.94 -8.12 19.54
C ASP A 343 -0.44 -8.50 19.44
N GLN A 344 -0.12 -9.63 18.85
CA GLN A 344 1.26 -10.15 18.88
C GLN A 344 2.02 -10.04 17.56
N MET A 345 1.33 -9.82 16.45
CA MET A 345 1.89 -9.77 15.11
C MET A 345 1.73 -8.39 14.49
N LEU A 346 2.77 -7.92 13.79
CA LEU A 346 2.62 -6.86 12.81
C LEU A 346 1.71 -7.37 11.69
N ILE A 347 0.67 -6.62 11.35
CA ILE A 347 -0.25 -6.96 10.27
C ILE A 347 0.05 -6.03 9.10
N TYR A 348 0.43 -6.62 7.97
CA TYR A 348 0.80 -5.96 6.74
C TYR A 348 -0.16 -6.38 5.63
N ALA A 349 -0.87 -5.45 5.00
CA ALA A 349 -1.70 -5.71 3.84
C ALA A 349 -0.95 -5.42 2.54
N ALA A 350 -0.88 -6.40 1.65
CA ALA A 350 -0.34 -6.22 0.31
C ALA A 350 -1.42 -5.66 -0.63
N ILE A 351 -2.02 -6.46 -1.51
CA ILE A 351 -3.13 -6.01 -2.36
C ILE A 351 -4.39 -5.86 -1.51
N SER A 352 -4.95 -4.63 -1.50
CA SER A 352 -6.04 -4.32 -0.58
C SER A 352 -6.76 -3.01 -0.95
N PRO A 353 -8.03 -2.82 -0.55
CA PRO A 353 -8.71 -1.53 -0.63
C PRO A 353 -7.92 -0.40 0.04
N SER A 354 -7.84 0.74 -0.63
CA SER A 354 -6.93 1.84 -0.24
C SER A 354 -7.32 2.51 1.08
N LEU A 355 -8.61 2.62 1.38
CA LEU A 355 -9.12 3.36 2.55
C LEU A 355 -9.67 2.42 3.62
N ALA A 356 -10.59 1.53 3.28
CA ALA A 356 -11.28 0.64 4.22
C ALA A 356 -10.32 -0.25 5.04
N THR A 357 -9.18 -0.64 4.46
CA THR A 357 -8.16 -1.46 5.11
C THR A 357 -7.45 -0.73 6.26
N GLY A 358 -7.50 0.62 6.29
CA GLY A 358 -6.81 1.45 7.30
C GLY A 358 -7.18 1.17 8.75
N ARG A 359 -8.36 0.60 9.00
CA ARG A 359 -8.79 0.18 10.35
C ARG A 359 -8.10 -1.10 10.83
N TYR A 360 -7.66 -1.97 9.92
CA TYR A 360 -7.39 -3.38 10.21
C TYR A 360 -5.92 -3.76 10.18
N VAL A 361 -5.05 -2.89 9.65
CA VAL A 361 -3.64 -3.22 9.47
C VAL A 361 -2.72 -2.08 9.90
N HIS A 362 -1.48 -2.42 10.22
CA HIS A 362 -0.45 -1.45 10.58
C HIS A 362 0.26 -0.91 9.34
N THR A 363 0.57 -1.78 8.39
CA THR A 363 1.30 -1.45 7.16
C THR A 363 0.45 -1.80 5.94
N ARG A 364 0.47 -0.93 4.93
CA ARG A 364 -0.14 -1.20 3.64
C ARG A 364 0.83 -0.95 2.50
N ARG A 365 0.85 -1.84 1.51
CA ARG A 365 1.57 -1.63 0.26
C ARG A 365 0.84 -0.61 -0.62
N ILE A 366 1.55 0.40 -1.10
CA ILE A 366 0.94 1.53 -1.82
C ILE A 366 0.62 1.22 -3.28
N ALA A 367 1.38 0.29 -3.90
CA ALA A 367 1.26 -0.11 -5.29
C ALA A 367 1.10 -1.63 -5.41
N CYS A 368 0.86 -2.16 -6.61
CA CYS A 368 1.01 -3.58 -6.90
C CYS A 368 2.48 -4.02 -6.81
N ASP A 369 2.83 -5.22 -7.26
CA ASP A 369 4.19 -5.75 -7.17
C ASP A 369 5.20 -4.86 -7.88
N ALA A 370 6.37 -4.70 -7.27
CA ALA A 370 7.49 -3.96 -7.83
C ALA A 370 8.78 -4.76 -7.66
N PHE A 371 9.57 -4.85 -8.72
CA PHE A 371 10.78 -5.68 -8.72
C PHE A 371 12.04 -4.82 -8.78
N LYS A 372 12.80 -4.84 -9.87
CA LYS A 372 14.17 -4.34 -9.92
C LYS A 372 14.41 -3.18 -10.88
N THR A 373 13.55 -3.03 -11.91
CA THR A 373 13.81 -2.10 -13.00
C THR A 373 13.49 -0.66 -12.62
N ILE A 374 14.04 0.29 -13.40
CA ILE A 374 13.69 1.71 -13.24
C ILE A 374 12.19 1.95 -13.54
N LYS A 375 11.56 1.11 -14.37
CA LYS A 375 10.12 1.18 -14.64
C LYS A 375 9.29 0.74 -13.44
N ASP A 376 9.73 -0.30 -12.70
CA ASP A 376 9.10 -0.70 -11.44
C ASP A 376 9.18 0.43 -10.42
N THR A 377 10.35 1.07 -10.32
CA THR A 377 10.55 2.24 -9.47
C THR A 377 9.59 3.38 -9.85
N GLN A 378 9.48 3.71 -11.14
CA GLN A 378 8.57 4.75 -11.62
C GLN A 378 7.11 4.38 -11.35
N TYR A 379 6.72 3.12 -11.50
CA TYR A 379 5.38 2.64 -11.20
C TYR A 379 5.04 2.83 -9.72
N THR A 380 5.89 2.34 -8.82
CA THR A 380 5.69 2.49 -7.37
C THR A 380 5.62 3.97 -6.97
N LEU A 381 6.50 4.80 -7.54
CA LEU A 381 6.54 6.23 -7.24
C LEU A 381 5.40 7.02 -7.89
N ASN A 382 4.72 6.51 -8.92
CA ASN A 382 3.42 7.05 -9.33
C ASN A 382 2.42 6.96 -8.18
N SER A 383 2.32 5.81 -7.53
CA SER A 383 1.42 5.63 -6.39
C SER A 383 1.81 6.51 -5.20
N VAL A 384 3.11 6.71 -4.95
CA VAL A 384 3.58 7.65 -3.92
C VAL A 384 3.27 9.10 -4.30
N SER A 385 3.39 9.48 -5.58
CA SER A 385 3.13 10.85 -6.06
C SER A 385 1.72 11.36 -5.76
N TYR A 386 0.74 10.45 -5.66
CA TYR A 386 -0.66 10.82 -5.45
C TYR A 386 -1.31 10.11 -4.26
N GLY A 387 -0.58 9.21 -3.59
CA GLY A 387 -1.07 8.42 -2.45
C GLY A 387 -0.22 8.51 -1.18
N TRP A 388 0.86 9.33 -1.12
CA TRP A 388 1.74 9.48 0.06
C TRP A 388 0.97 9.78 1.36
N TRP A 389 -0.14 10.51 1.25
CA TRP A 389 -1.00 10.92 2.37
C TRP A 389 -1.59 9.74 3.15
N GLN A 390 -1.64 8.53 2.56
CA GLN A 390 -2.05 7.31 3.26
C GLN A 390 -1.15 7.01 4.48
N THR A 391 0.05 7.56 4.53
CA THR A 391 0.93 7.51 5.72
C THR A 391 0.29 8.11 7.00
N PHE A 392 -0.81 8.87 6.87
CA PHE A 392 -1.60 9.38 8.00
C PHE A 392 -2.82 8.51 8.32
N LEU A 393 -3.19 7.61 7.44
CA LEU A 393 -4.22 6.61 7.64
C LEU A 393 -3.63 5.33 8.27
N TYR A 394 -2.49 4.87 7.77
CA TYR A 394 -1.74 3.70 8.27
C TYR A 394 -0.61 4.11 9.21
N ASN A 395 -0.09 3.17 10.00
CA ASN A 395 1.16 3.41 10.72
C ASN A 395 2.31 3.60 9.72
N TYR A 396 2.37 2.72 8.70
CA TYR A 396 3.38 2.72 7.66
C TYR A 396 2.78 2.41 6.29
N VAL A 397 3.44 2.92 5.26
CA VAL A 397 3.17 2.61 3.85
C VAL A 397 4.42 1.96 3.26
N ASP A 398 4.23 0.98 2.40
CA ASP A 398 5.30 0.18 1.82
C ASP A 398 5.35 0.29 0.29
N ALA A 399 6.58 0.33 -0.25
CA ALA A 399 6.85 0.42 -1.69
C ALA A 399 7.09 -0.94 -2.35
N ASP A 400 6.77 -2.02 -1.63
CA ASP A 400 7.14 -3.39 -1.97
C ASP A 400 8.65 -3.70 -1.86
N HIS A 401 9.01 -4.96 -1.94
CA HIS A 401 10.38 -5.44 -1.75
C HIS A 401 11.37 -4.82 -2.74
N VAL A 402 12.51 -4.39 -2.24
CA VAL A 402 13.63 -3.87 -3.05
C VAL A 402 14.41 -5.06 -3.62
N VAL A 403 14.48 -5.15 -4.94
CA VAL A 403 15.28 -6.13 -5.66
C VAL A 403 16.38 -5.41 -6.42
N LEU A 404 17.63 -5.70 -6.10
CA LEU A 404 18.82 -5.16 -6.76
C LEU A 404 19.23 -6.04 -7.93
N SER A 405 19.43 -7.33 -7.67
CA SER A 405 19.78 -8.36 -8.67
C SER A 405 20.84 -7.90 -9.68
N THR A 406 20.56 -8.02 -10.97
CA THR A 406 21.51 -7.77 -12.06
C THR A 406 21.39 -6.38 -12.69
N GLU A 407 20.54 -5.51 -12.15
CA GLU A 407 20.33 -4.16 -12.66
C GLU A 407 21.56 -3.25 -12.46
N SER A 408 21.59 -2.13 -13.19
CA SER A 408 22.63 -1.12 -13.04
C SER A 408 22.65 -0.56 -11.60
N GLU A 409 23.78 -0.01 -11.21
CA GLU A 409 23.91 0.60 -9.88
C GLU A 409 22.95 1.77 -9.67
N GLY A 410 22.71 2.56 -10.73
CA GLY A 410 21.73 3.66 -10.71
C GLY A 410 20.31 3.15 -10.50
N ALA A 411 19.86 2.16 -11.29
CA ALA A 411 18.53 1.56 -11.14
C ALA A 411 18.34 0.95 -9.74
N ASN A 412 19.38 0.29 -9.21
CA ASN A 412 19.37 -0.23 -7.84
C ASN A 412 19.22 0.88 -6.79
N ARG A 413 19.95 2.00 -6.96
CA ARG A 413 19.84 3.17 -6.07
C ARG A 413 18.43 3.75 -6.10
N ALA A 414 17.88 3.92 -7.31
CA ALA A 414 16.52 4.41 -7.49
C ALA A 414 15.49 3.47 -6.82
N ARG A 415 15.61 2.15 -7.01
CA ARG A 415 14.70 1.19 -6.39
C ARG A 415 14.80 1.21 -4.86
N MET A 416 16.00 1.24 -4.31
CA MET A 416 16.22 1.35 -2.87
C MET A 416 15.64 2.64 -2.31
N LEU A 417 15.95 3.79 -2.93
CA LEU A 417 15.48 5.09 -2.44
C LEU A 417 13.95 5.22 -2.55
N SER A 418 13.30 4.58 -3.54
CA SER A 418 11.84 4.56 -3.62
C SER A 418 11.21 3.89 -2.39
N SER A 419 11.81 2.83 -1.84
CA SER A 419 11.36 2.20 -0.61
C SER A 419 11.62 3.10 0.61
N VAL A 420 12.82 3.64 0.72
CA VAL A 420 13.23 4.52 1.84
C VAL A 420 12.31 5.72 2.02
N ILE A 421 11.88 6.36 0.92
CA ILE A 421 11.02 7.55 0.98
C ILE A 421 9.54 7.22 1.10
N THR A 422 9.15 5.96 0.98
CA THR A 422 7.75 5.54 1.12
C THR A 422 7.37 5.24 2.57
N GLY A 423 8.31 4.71 3.38
CA GLY A 423 8.07 4.56 4.82
C GLY A 423 8.62 3.29 5.45
N THR A 424 8.58 2.13 4.78
CA THR A 424 9.22 0.89 5.23
C THR A 424 10.39 0.55 4.32
N PHE A 425 11.25 -0.37 4.75
CA PHE A 425 12.34 -0.85 3.90
C PHE A 425 12.42 -2.37 3.95
N ILE A 426 11.75 -3.01 3.02
CA ILE A 426 11.75 -4.46 2.83
C ILE A 426 12.55 -4.77 1.58
N THR A 427 13.50 -5.69 1.65
CA THR A 427 14.30 -6.18 0.51
C THR A 427 13.85 -7.56 0.06
N GLY A 428 14.17 -7.97 -1.17
CA GLY A 428 13.66 -9.22 -1.76
C GLY A 428 14.69 -10.02 -2.56
N ASP A 429 15.99 -9.67 -2.47
CA ASP A 429 17.04 -10.41 -3.17
C ASP A 429 17.30 -11.81 -2.57
N ASP A 430 17.83 -12.73 -3.38
CA ASP A 430 18.29 -14.03 -2.91
C ASP A 430 19.65 -13.91 -2.21
N PHE A 431 19.61 -13.57 -0.92
CA PHE A 431 20.82 -13.53 -0.08
C PHE A 431 21.29 -14.90 0.42
N SER A 432 20.66 -15.99 0.00
CA SER A 432 21.17 -17.35 0.25
C SER A 432 22.41 -17.68 -0.58
N VAL A 433 22.68 -16.88 -1.61
CA VAL A 433 23.84 -16.94 -2.48
C VAL A 433 24.49 -15.56 -2.59
N HIS A 434 25.82 -15.54 -2.79
CA HIS A 434 26.55 -14.30 -2.99
C HIS A 434 26.38 -13.78 -4.43
N GLY A 435 26.24 -12.46 -4.57
CA GLY A 435 26.20 -11.77 -5.86
C GLY A 435 26.41 -10.26 -5.69
N PRO A 436 26.49 -9.48 -6.77
CA PRO A 436 26.67 -8.03 -6.70
C PRO A 436 25.64 -7.32 -5.81
N TRP A 437 24.40 -7.83 -5.75
CA TRP A 437 23.34 -7.33 -4.86
C TRP A 437 23.72 -7.46 -3.38
N SER A 438 24.41 -8.55 -2.99
CA SER A 438 24.84 -8.74 -1.60
C SER A 438 25.86 -7.67 -1.18
N ASP A 439 26.78 -7.31 -2.07
CA ASP A 439 27.80 -6.29 -1.79
C ASP A 439 27.20 -4.89 -1.77
N ARG A 440 26.26 -4.59 -2.68
CA ARG A 440 25.50 -3.33 -2.68
C ARG A 440 24.65 -3.20 -1.42
N ALA A 441 23.97 -4.27 -1.01
CA ALA A 441 23.19 -4.27 0.24
C ALA A 441 24.06 -3.98 1.47
N LYS A 442 25.23 -4.62 1.57
CA LYS A 442 26.20 -4.36 2.65
C LYS A 442 26.68 -2.90 2.66
N ALA A 443 26.91 -2.32 1.48
CA ALA A 443 27.42 -0.95 1.35
C ALA A 443 26.34 0.10 1.67
N TRP A 444 25.08 -0.12 1.30
CA TRP A 444 24.05 0.93 1.33
C TRP A 444 23.05 0.79 2.47
N TYR A 445 22.55 -0.44 2.76
CA TYR A 445 21.43 -0.64 3.69
C TYR A 445 21.77 -0.27 5.14
N GLN A 446 23.05 -0.22 5.47
CA GLN A 446 23.56 0.09 6.80
C GLN A 446 23.94 1.58 6.98
N ASN A 447 23.64 2.44 6.00
CA ASN A 447 23.87 3.88 6.11
C ASN A 447 22.95 4.49 7.19
N LYS A 448 23.55 5.13 8.19
CA LYS A 448 22.84 5.66 9.38
C LYS A 448 21.84 6.76 9.04
N GLU A 449 22.19 7.66 8.12
CA GLU A 449 21.28 8.75 7.71
C GLU A 449 20.10 8.19 6.91
N LEU A 450 20.33 7.18 6.07
CA LEU A 450 19.27 6.49 5.35
C LEU A 450 18.32 5.76 6.30
N LEU A 451 18.84 5.03 7.29
CA LEU A 451 18.02 4.36 8.31
C LEU A 451 17.23 5.36 9.17
N LYS A 452 17.78 6.55 9.48
CA LYS A 452 17.05 7.62 10.15
C LYS A 452 15.84 8.10 9.35
N VAL A 453 15.96 8.17 8.02
CA VAL A 453 14.81 8.49 7.15
C VAL A 453 13.74 7.39 7.24
N VAL A 454 14.14 6.12 7.17
CA VAL A 454 13.24 4.97 7.32
C VAL A 454 12.56 4.97 8.71
N GLU A 455 13.30 5.24 9.77
CA GLU A 455 12.76 5.30 11.15
C GLU A 455 11.69 6.38 11.32
N SER A 456 11.67 7.43 10.48
CA SER A 456 10.60 8.42 10.49
C SER A 456 9.23 7.81 10.15
N GLY A 457 9.23 6.70 9.42
CA GLY A 457 8.04 5.89 9.10
C GLY A 457 7.00 6.59 8.24
N LYS A 458 7.35 7.71 7.58
CA LYS A 458 6.40 8.54 6.85
C LYS A 458 6.83 8.72 5.39
N ALA A 459 5.88 8.58 4.49
CA ALA A 459 6.10 8.82 3.06
C ALA A 459 6.44 10.28 2.77
N PHE A 460 7.32 10.49 1.78
CA PHE A 460 7.63 11.82 1.26
C PHE A 460 6.49 12.29 0.36
N GLU A 461 6.17 13.58 0.41
CA GLU A 461 5.22 14.22 -0.49
C GLU A 461 5.87 14.60 -1.82
N PRO A 462 5.14 14.60 -2.96
CA PRO A 462 5.67 15.07 -4.23
C PRO A 462 5.92 16.59 -4.18
N VAL A 463 6.99 17.05 -4.80
CA VAL A 463 7.22 18.49 -4.98
C VAL A 463 6.24 19.05 -6.01
N GLU A 464 6.02 18.31 -7.10
CA GLU A 464 5.07 18.66 -8.16
C GLU A 464 4.06 17.53 -8.39
N GLY A 465 2.83 17.87 -8.72
CA GLY A 465 1.71 16.92 -8.86
C GLY A 465 1.04 16.98 -10.24
N ASN A 466 1.80 17.06 -11.33
CA ASN A 466 1.26 17.27 -12.69
C ASN A 466 1.72 16.24 -13.72
N THR A 467 2.19 15.10 -13.30
CA THR A 467 2.85 14.11 -14.17
C THR A 467 1.91 13.08 -14.80
N GLY A 468 0.57 13.26 -14.66
CA GLY A 468 -0.40 12.29 -15.15
C GLY A 468 -0.22 10.92 -14.50
N GLN A 469 -0.08 9.87 -15.29
CA GLN A 469 0.19 8.50 -14.80
C GLN A 469 1.69 8.21 -14.57
N ASN A 470 2.56 9.18 -14.80
CA ASN A 470 3.98 9.06 -14.47
C ASN A 470 4.22 9.41 -12.98
N ALA A 471 5.40 9.07 -12.49
CA ALA A 471 5.83 9.49 -11.17
C ALA A 471 6.37 10.92 -11.18
N SER A 472 6.23 11.63 -10.06
CA SER A 472 7.01 12.84 -9.78
C SER A 472 8.51 12.49 -9.74
N GLU A 473 9.34 13.44 -10.16
CA GLU A 473 10.79 13.24 -10.13
C GLU A 473 11.42 13.72 -8.80
N MET A 474 10.68 14.49 -8.02
CA MET A 474 11.16 15.03 -6.74
C MET A 474 10.14 14.83 -5.64
N PHE A 475 10.63 14.36 -4.49
CA PHE A 475 9.85 14.12 -3.29
C PHE A 475 10.57 14.74 -2.10
N THR A 476 9.81 15.38 -1.20
CA THR A 476 10.37 16.10 -0.06
C THR A 476 9.71 15.68 1.25
N ARG A 477 10.46 15.75 2.34
CA ARG A 477 9.97 15.56 3.69
C ARG A 477 10.80 16.32 4.71
N LYS A 478 10.13 16.96 5.65
CA LYS A 478 10.77 17.51 6.85
C LYS A 478 10.89 16.42 7.92
N ILE A 479 12.11 16.16 8.39
CA ILE A 479 12.41 15.23 9.49
C ILE A 479 13.21 16.00 10.55
N GLY A 480 12.61 16.21 11.70
CA GLY A 480 13.18 17.12 12.71
C GLY A 480 13.24 18.56 12.17
N ASN A 481 14.42 19.15 12.15
CA ASN A 481 14.65 20.49 11.59
C ASN A 481 15.12 20.48 10.14
N ASP A 482 15.50 19.33 9.62
CA ASP A 482 16.10 19.18 8.30
C ASP A 482 15.04 18.87 7.23
N ILE A 483 15.32 19.28 5.99
CA ILE A 483 14.53 18.90 4.82
C ILE A 483 15.30 17.82 4.07
N TYR A 484 14.61 16.74 3.71
CA TYR A 484 15.14 15.69 2.86
C TYR A 484 14.46 15.78 1.50
N LEU A 485 15.24 15.63 0.44
CA LEU A 485 14.79 15.68 -0.96
C LEU A 485 15.34 14.48 -1.71
N ALA A 486 14.45 13.65 -2.22
CA ALA A 486 14.80 12.59 -3.15
C ALA A 486 14.55 13.06 -4.58
N VAL A 487 15.52 12.83 -5.47
CA VAL A 487 15.46 13.21 -6.88
C VAL A 487 15.70 11.96 -7.72
N PHE A 488 14.80 11.72 -8.67
CA PHE A 488 14.79 10.54 -9.54
C PHE A 488 14.88 10.96 -11.00
N ASN A 489 15.71 10.29 -11.76
CA ASN A 489 15.76 10.37 -13.20
C ASN A 489 15.35 9.01 -13.80
N TYR A 490 14.15 8.95 -14.36
CA TYR A 490 13.61 7.72 -14.98
C TYR A 490 14.02 7.55 -16.44
N SER A 491 14.71 8.55 -17.02
CA SER A 491 15.10 8.55 -18.44
C SER A 491 16.41 7.78 -18.67
N ASN A 492 16.71 7.52 -19.93
CA ASN A 492 17.96 6.86 -20.36
C ASN A 492 19.13 7.85 -20.59
N GLU A 493 18.93 9.14 -20.28
CA GLU A 493 19.94 10.19 -20.40
C GLU A 493 20.11 10.92 -19.07
N PRO A 494 21.30 11.43 -18.77
CA PRO A 494 21.51 12.28 -17.60
C PRO A 494 20.61 13.51 -17.63
N LYS A 495 20.09 13.91 -16.47
CA LYS A 495 19.20 15.07 -16.34
C LYS A 495 19.69 16.05 -15.27
N GLU A 496 19.57 17.35 -15.57
CA GLU A 496 19.85 18.43 -14.63
C GLU A 496 18.55 18.96 -14.04
N PHE A 497 18.59 19.24 -12.74
CA PHE A 497 17.49 19.76 -11.94
C PHE A 497 17.94 21.07 -11.27
N THR A 498 17.23 22.15 -11.53
CA THR A 498 17.38 23.41 -10.77
C THR A 498 16.29 23.44 -9.70
N LEU A 499 16.69 23.45 -8.43
CA LEU A 499 15.77 23.38 -7.31
C LEU A 499 15.19 24.76 -6.99
N ASP A 500 13.88 24.82 -6.78
CA ASP A 500 13.19 25.97 -6.20
C ASP A 500 13.07 25.79 -4.68
N ALA A 501 13.76 26.63 -3.92
CA ALA A 501 13.82 26.56 -2.46
C ALA A 501 12.43 26.59 -1.81
N LYS A 502 11.52 27.41 -2.32
CA LYS A 502 10.16 27.53 -1.79
C LYS A 502 9.34 26.27 -2.08
N ARG A 503 9.48 25.71 -3.29
CA ARG A 503 8.72 24.53 -3.69
C ARG A 503 9.14 23.26 -2.96
N ILE A 504 10.42 23.13 -2.58
CA ILE A 504 10.91 22.01 -1.76
C ILE A 504 10.76 22.23 -0.25
N GLY A 505 10.20 23.36 0.18
CA GLY A 505 9.87 23.64 1.58
C GLY A 505 11.00 24.25 2.40
N LEU A 506 12.05 24.81 1.77
CA LEU A 506 13.13 25.50 2.50
C LEU A 506 12.65 26.86 3.05
N PRO A 507 12.99 27.19 4.30
CA PRO A 507 12.62 28.47 4.91
C PRO A 507 13.40 29.63 4.26
N ALA A 508 12.69 30.69 3.85
CA ALA A 508 13.24 31.82 3.10
C ALA A 508 14.36 32.60 3.81
N GLN A 509 14.42 32.55 5.14
CA GLN A 509 15.32 33.42 5.95
C GLN A 509 16.43 32.63 6.68
N LYS A 510 16.57 31.34 6.45
CA LYS A 510 17.57 30.50 7.12
C LYS A 510 18.62 30.00 6.13
N GLY A 511 19.88 30.04 6.54
CA GLY A 511 20.96 29.38 5.81
C GLY A 511 20.83 27.85 5.94
N TYR A 512 21.36 27.13 4.99
CA TYR A 512 21.41 25.66 5.00
C TYR A 512 22.70 25.14 4.39
N THR A 513 23.04 23.90 4.69
CA THR A 513 24.07 23.12 3.99
C THR A 513 23.41 21.93 3.31
N VAL A 514 23.90 21.55 2.14
CA VAL A 514 23.35 20.44 1.36
C VAL A 514 24.38 19.34 1.22
N SER A 515 23.98 18.10 1.51
CA SER A 515 24.79 16.90 1.28
C SER A 515 23.97 15.80 0.64
N GLU A 516 24.58 15.04 -0.25
CA GLU A 516 24.04 13.78 -0.77
C GLU A 516 24.35 12.67 0.24
N ILE A 517 23.33 11.86 0.58
CA ILE A 517 23.42 10.95 1.74
C ILE A 517 24.31 9.73 1.48
N LEU A 518 24.24 9.13 0.28
CA LEU A 518 24.98 7.90 -0.01
C LEU A 518 26.45 8.15 -0.34
N LYS A 519 26.74 9.24 -1.08
CA LYS A 519 28.11 9.61 -1.50
C LYS A 519 28.81 10.52 -0.49
N GLY A 520 28.06 11.16 0.42
CA GLY A 520 28.59 12.11 1.40
C GLY A 520 29.10 13.43 0.81
N ASN A 521 28.85 13.69 -0.46
CA ASN A 521 29.34 14.87 -1.16
C ASN A 521 28.49 16.09 -0.84
N LYS A 522 29.15 17.28 -0.74
CA LYS A 522 28.42 18.54 -0.74
C LYS A 522 27.71 18.74 -2.07
N ALA A 523 26.51 19.29 -2.03
CA ALA A 523 25.70 19.60 -3.19
C ALA A 523 25.27 21.09 -3.17
N ASN A 524 24.66 21.54 -4.25
CA ASN A 524 24.08 22.87 -4.39
C ASN A 524 22.65 22.77 -4.95
N MET A 525 22.05 23.87 -5.36
CA MET A 525 20.69 23.92 -5.90
C MET A 525 20.57 23.42 -7.36
N ASN A 526 21.70 23.18 -8.04
CA ASN A 526 21.74 22.54 -9.36
C ASN A 526 22.25 21.12 -9.20
N ILE A 527 21.40 20.15 -9.48
CA ILE A 527 21.66 18.73 -9.27
C ILE A 527 21.66 18.02 -10.61
N LYS A 528 22.66 17.17 -10.84
CA LYS A 528 22.71 16.30 -11.99
C LYS A 528 22.51 14.84 -11.53
N ILE A 529 21.56 14.15 -12.13
CA ILE A 529 21.27 12.73 -11.90
C ILE A 529 21.55 11.97 -13.19
N ASP A 530 22.34 10.93 -13.11
CA ASP A 530 22.66 10.06 -14.24
C ASP A 530 21.41 9.35 -14.78
N ALA A 531 21.53 8.72 -15.94
CA ALA A 531 20.45 7.94 -16.56
C ALA A 531 19.98 6.81 -15.64
N ALA A 532 18.66 6.63 -15.52
CA ALA A 532 18.02 5.60 -14.70
C ALA A 532 18.62 5.53 -13.29
N ASP A 533 18.66 6.67 -12.58
CA ASP A 533 19.31 6.80 -11.27
C ASP A 533 18.51 7.70 -10.32
N ALA A 534 18.92 7.76 -9.06
CA ALA A 534 18.36 8.65 -8.05
C ALA A 534 19.38 9.05 -7.00
N ALA A 535 19.09 10.13 -6.29
CA ALA A 535 19.88 10.58 -5.13
C ALA A 535 18.97 11.13 -4.02
N LEU A 536 19.43 11.00 -2.78
CA LEU A 536 18.76 11.53 -1.59
C LEU A 536 19.64 12.61 -0.95
N TYR A 537 19.09 13.82 -0.85
CA TYR A 537 19.77 15.00 -0.31
C TYR A 537 19.20 15.38 1.04
N LYS A 538 20.08 15.81 1.94
CA LYS A 538 19.76 16.43 3.22
C LYS A 538 20.10 17.91 3.18
N PHE A 539 19.12 18.75 3.48
CA PHE A 539 19.28 20.18 3.72
C PHE A 539 19.28 20.40 5.22
N GLU A 540 20.46 20.58 5.78
CA GLU A 540 20.65 20.91 7.20
C GLU A 540 20.36 22.39 7.41
N ILE A 541 19.27 22.72 8.11
CA ILE A 541 18.86 24.09 8.38
C ILE A 541 19.67 24.66 9.53
N LYS A 542 20.36 25.78 9.28
CA LYS A 542 21.11 26.50 10.33
C LYS A 542 20.16 27.06 11.38
N LYS A 543 20.50 26.89 12.65
CA LYS A 543 19.72 27.38 13.78
C LYS A 543 19.60 28.89 13.82
#